data_c499d80cf88723c353702b57dd94445c
#
_entry.id   c499d80cf88723c353702b57dd94445c
#
_cell.length_a   1.000
_cell.length_b   1.000
_cell.length_c   1.000
_cell.angle_alpha   90.00
_cell.angle_beta   90.00
_cell.angle_gamma   90.00
#
_symmetry.space_group_name_H-M   'P 1'
#
loop_
_entity.id
_entity.type
_entity.pdbx_description
1 polymer ?
#
loop_
_entity_poly.entity_id
_entity_poly.type
_entity_poly.pdbx_seq_one_letter_code
_entity_poly.pdbx_strand_id
1 'polypeptide(L)' 'LVPKHEIISTEEKNEVINKYNLETEDQLPLIKKNDPVAKYHGMKVGNVCKITTHSETHGIYTKYRLCVL' A
#
# COMPACT_ATOMS: atom_id res chain seq x y z
N LEU A 1 2.91 -12.95 -13.20
CA LEU A 1 1.82 -11.95 -13.14
C LEU A 1 2.29 -10.71 -12.42
N VAL A 2 1.95 -9.57 -12.98
CA VAL A 2 2.32 -8.27 -12.39
C VAL A 2 1.35 -7.94 -11.26
N PRO A 3 1.84 -7.63 -10.05
CA PRO A 3 0.96 -7.21 -8.96
C PRO A 3 0.20 -5.94 -9.30
N LYS A 4 -1.05 -5.86 -8.87
CA LYS A 4 -1.88 -4.70 -9.08
C LYS A 4 -1.64 -3.68 -7.96
N HIS A 5 -1.37 -2.44 -8.32
CA HIS A 5 -1.14 -1.35 -7.37
C HIS A 5 -2.30 -0.36 -7.43
N GLU A 6 -2.85 -0.03 -6.26
CA GLU A 6 -3.96 0.92 -6.15
C GLU A 6 -3.72 1.87 -4.98
N ILE A 7 -3.97 3.16 -5.21
CA ILE A 7 -3.94 4.13 -4.12
C ILE A 7 -5.31 4.09 -3.47
N ILE A 8 -5.36 3.77 -2.17
CA ILE A 8 -6.64 3.65 -1.45
C ILE A 8 -7.04 4.99 -0.83
N SER A 9 -8.34 5.11 -0.53
CA SER A 9 -8.89 6.31 0.09
C SER A 9 -8.44 6.43 1.55
N THR A 10 -8.61 7.63 2.13
CA THR A 10 -8.33 7.85 3.54
C THR A 10 -9.18 6.96 4.44
N GLU A 11 -10.44 6.72 4.04
CA GLU A 11 -11.34 5.86 4.81
C GLU A 11 -10.84 4.42 4.82
N GLU A 12 -10.45 3.91 3.66
CA GLU A 12 -9.91 2.56 3.55
C GLU A 12 -8.57 2.44 4.28
N LYS A 13 -7.74 3.47 4.22
CA LYS A 13 -6.49 3.55 4.98
C LYS A 13 -6.73 3.40 6.48
N ASN A 14 -7.75 4.08 7.01
CA ASN A 14 -8.10 3.98 8.43
C ASN A 14 -8.58 2.58 8.79
N GLU A 15 -9.32 1.92 7.90
CA GLU A 15 -9.74 0.54 8.09
C GLU A 15 -8.54 -0.40 8.18
N VAL A 16 -7.53 -0.18 7.33
CA VAL A 16 -6.31 -0.98 7.35
C VAL A 16 -5.56 -0.80 8.67
N ILE A 17 -5.43 0.44 9.13
CA ILE A 17 -4.78 0.74 10.40
C ILE A 17 -5.48 0.02 11.55
N ASN A 18 -6.80 0.06 11.58
CA ASN A 18 -7.59 -0.63 12.60
C ASN A 18 -7.47 -2.15 12.51
N LYS A 19 -7.51 -2.68 11.29
CA LYS A 19 -7.43 -4.13 11.06
C LYS A 19 -6.14 -4.73 11.59
N TYR A 20 -5.03 -4.03 11.42
CA TYR A 20 -3.72 -4.51 11.85
C TYR A 20 -3.32 -3.96 13.23
N ASN A 21 -4.22 -3.28 13.92
CA ASN A 21 -3.98 -2.72 15.25
C ASN A 21 -2.74 -1.81 15.31
N LEU A 22 -2.57 -1.00 14.28
CA LEU A 22 -1.45 -0.08 14.21
C LEU A 22 -1.75 1.18 15.03
N GLU A 23 -0.75 1.70 15.72
CA GLU A 23 -0.90 2.95 16.45
C GLU A 23 -0.82 4.13 15.50
N THR A 24 0.08 4.06 14.51
CA THR A 24 0.27 5.11 13.52
C THR A 24 0.43 4.49 12.13
N GLU A 25 0.19 5.29 11.09
CA GLU A 25 0.30 4.82 9.70
C GLU A 25 1.71 4.45 9.29
N ASP A 26 2.72 5.04 9.92
CA ASP A 26 4.11 4.78 9.58
C ASP A 26 4.62 3.43 10.10
N GLN A 27 3.78 2.67 10.80
CA GLN A 27 4.08 1.29 11.14
C GLN A 27 3.86 0.35 9.94
N LEU A 28 3.19 0.83 8.88
CA LEU A 28 3.10 0.08 7.63
C LEU A 28 4.45 0.04 6.92
N PRO A 29 4.71 -0.99 6.09
CA PRO A 29 5.86 -0.95 5.18
C PRO A 29 5.85 0.34 4.36
N LEU A 30 7.01 0.85 4.03
CA LEU A 30 7.14 2.15 3.38
C LEU A 30 7.51 2.03 1.91
N ILE A 31 7.08 3.00 1.12
CA ILE A 31 7.53 3.19 -0.25
C ILE A 31 7.92 4.66 -0.40
N LYS A 32 9.06 4.92 -1.02
CA LYS A 32 9.51 6.30 -1.19
C LYS A 32 8.80 6.98 -2.36
N LYS A 33 8.50 8.25 -2.20
CA LYS A 33 7.83 9.02 -3.24
C LYS A 33 8.59 9.00 -4.57
N ASN A 34 9.91 8.94 -4.53
CA ASN A 34 10.73 8.90 -5.75
C ASN A 34 10.99 7.50 -6.29
N ASP A 35 10.40 6.47 -5.66
CA ASP A 35 10.44 5.11 -6.19
C ASP A 35 9.74 5.09 -7.56
N PRO A 36 10.29 4.39 -8.57
CA PRO A 36 9.66 4.34 -9.90
C PRO A 36 8.19 3.90 -9.87
N VAL A 37 7.82 2.97 -9.01
CA VAL A 37 6.43 2.51 -8.88
C VAL A 37 5.55 3.63 -8.33
N ALA A 38 6.02 4.34 -7.31
CA ALA A 38 5.27 5.46 -6.73
C ALA A 38 5.09 6.57 -7.76
N LYS A 39 6.12 6.88 -8.53
CA LYS A 39 6.03 7.88 -9.59
C LYS A 39 5.05 7.48 -10.68
N TYR A 40 5.11 6.23 -11.09
CA TYR A 40 4.22 5.71 -12.14
C TYR A 40 2.75 5.87 -11.75
N HIS A 41 2.42 5.62 -10.49
CA HIS A 41 1.04 5.71 -10.00
C HIS A 41 0.67 7.09 -9.46
N GLY A 42 1.58 8.06 -9.52
CA GLY A 42 1.31 9.42 -9.04
C GLY A 42 1.08 9.50 -7.54
N MET A 43 1.78 8.68 -6.78
CA MET A 43 1.62 8.69 -5.32
C MET A 43 2.16 9.95 -4.69
N LYS A 44 1.46 10.41 -3.66
CA LYS A 44 1.87 11.55 -2.84
C LYS A 44 2.21 11.08 -1.44
N VAL A 45 3.04 11.85 -0.75
CA VAL A 45 3.35 11.55 0.66
C VAL A 45 2.06 11.45 1.46
N GLY A 46 1.94 10.38 2.25
CA GLY A 46 0.74 10.09 3.03
C GLY A 46 -0.24 9.15 2.35
N ASN A 47 -0.09 8.89 1.05
CA ASN A 47 -0.92 7.91 0.37
C ASN A 47 -0.54 6.48 0.80
N VAL A 48 -1.54 5.60 0.87
CA VAL A 48 -1.29 4.18 1.08
C VAL A 48 -1.60 3.44 -0.22
N CYS A 49 -0.68 2.60 -0.61
CA CYS A 49 -0.82 1.76 -1.79
C CYS A 49 -1.21 0.35 -1.38
N LYS A 50 -2.27 -0.16 -1.98
CA LYS A 50 -2.70 -1.55 -1.83
C LYS A 50 -2.12 -2.35 -2.98
N ILE A 51 -1.35 -3.37 -2.67
CA ILE A 51 -0.71 -4.23 -3.67
C ILE A 51 -1.38 -5.59 -3.63
N THR A 52 -2.04 -5.95 -4.72
CA THR A 52 -2.72 -7.24 -4.84
C THR A 52 -1.85 -8.18 -5.67
N THR A 53 -1.48 -9.30 -5.08
CA THR A 53 -0.60 -10.29 -5.71
C THR A 53 -1.35 -11.60 -5.91
N HIS A 54 -1.21 -12.20 -7.08
CA HIS A 54 -1.78 -13.51 -7.39
C HIS A 54 -0.65 -14.54 -7.39
N SER A 55 -0.84 -15.61 -6.63
CA SER A 55 0.11 -16.71 -6.56
C SER A 55 -0.60 -18.00 -6.94
N GLU A 56 0.05 -18.83 -7.74
CA GLU A 56 -0.52 -20.13 -8.11
C GLU A 56 -0.64 -21.06 -6.91
N THR A 57 0.24 -20.92 -5.94
CA THR A 57 0.27 -21.81 -4.78
C THR A 57 -0.48 -21.25 -3.57
N HIS A 58 -0.54 -19.92 -3.41
CA HIS A 58 -1.11 -19.27 -2.23
C HIS A 58 -2.39 -18.48 -2.51
N GLY A 59 -2.83 -18.42 -3.77
CA GLY A 59 -4.01 -17.68 -4.15
C GLY A 59 -3.75 -16.17 -4.23
N ILE A 60 -4.72 -15.38 -3.75
CA ILE A 60 -4.65 -13.93 -3.81
C ILE A 60 -4.30 -13.40 -2.42
N TYR A 61 -3.31 -12.52 -2.33
CA TYR A 61 -3.00 -11.83 -1.09
C TYR A 61 -2.69 -10.37 -1.33
N THR A 62 -2.89 -9.55 -0.31
CA THR A 62 -2.69 -8.10 -0.39
C THR A 62 -1.65 -7.64 0.62
N LYS A 63 -0.90 -6.61 0.23
CA LYS A 63 -0.02 -5.86 1.14
C LYS A 63 -0.28 -4.38 0.97
N TYR A 64 0.17 -3.62 1.95
CA TYR A 64 0.00 -2.16 1.94
C TYR A 64 1.34 -1.50 2.17
N ARG A 65 1.56 -0.36 1.52
CA ARG A 65 2.75 0.46 1.74
C ARG A 65 2.36 1.92 1.86
N LEU A 66 2.97 2.61 2.83
CA LEU A 66 2.76 4.03 3.01
C LEU A 66 3.81 4.80 2.21
N CYS A 67 3.35 5.77 1.42
CA CYS A 67 4.25 6.63 0.65
C CYS A 67 4.86 7.69 1.56
N VAL A 68 6.19 7.76 1.56
CA VAL A 68 6.94 8.72 2.36
C VAL A 68 7.94 9.46 1.47
N LEU A 69 8.47 10.56 2.00
CA LEU A 69 9.43 11.39 1.28
C LEU A 69 10.80 10.71 1.09
#